data_f05b53db6edb67d56108475132c59c9e
#
_entry.id   f05b53db6edb67d56108475132c59c9e
#
_cell.length_a   1.000
_cell.length_b   1.000
_cell.length_c   1.000
_cell.angle_alpha   90.00
_cell.angle_beta   90.00
_cell.angle_gamma   90.00
#
_symmetry.space_group_name_H-M   'P 1'
#
loop_
_entity.id
_entity.type
_entity.pdbx_description
1 polymer ?
#
loop_
_entity_poly.entity_id
_entity_poly.type
_entity_poly.pdbx_seq_one_letter_code
_entity_poly.pdbx_strand_id
1 'polypeptide(L)'
;MAIVLVQMIVPWLGMLPLGAFVVGASATIIQFTVAIAAIILGPKYGAFIGGFWGVLSFINALTHPGTIGSLMFQNPLTAIVPRLLVGLLVGYLFNALFRNRRVGTKVFGLGLLGAVAAIINTTGVVLLTTVGFTVMHTNFTGIPTHGILPWLVGIVSFNAIFEIIVGFIEVGLVAGILLLIAEKADIKG
;
A
#
# COMPACT_ATOMS: atom_id res chain seq x y z
N MET A 1 14.02 -2.75 -2.87
CA MET A 1 14.16 -2.56 -1.41
C MET A 1 14.76 -1.21 -1.04
N ALA A 2 15.85 -0.76 -1.67
CA ALA A 2 16.43 0.57 -1.40
C ALA A 2 15.41 1.71 -1.52
N ILE A 3 14.58 1.72 -2.56
CA ILE A 3 13.53 2.74 -2.75
C ILE A 3 12.57 2.76 -1.55
N VAL A 4 12.11 1.60 -1.08
CA VAL A 4 11.21 1.50 0.08
C VAL A 4 11.89 2.02 1.36
N LEU A 5 13.17 1.72 1.56
CA LEU A 5 13.95 2.28 2.67
C LEU A 5 14.02 3.80 2.60
N VAL A 6 14.36 4.35 1.44
CA VAL A 6 14.42 5.81 1.23
C VAL A 6 13.06 6.44 1.49
N GLN A 7 11.98 5.85 0.98
CA GLN A 7 10.62 6.33 1.22
C GLN A 7 10.20 6.28 2.69
N MET A 8 10.70 5.31 3.47
CA MET A 8 10.43 5.23 4.91
C MET A 8 11.25 6.26 5.72
N ILE A 9 12.50 6.54 5.30
CA ILE A 9 13.39 7.49 6.00
C ILE A 9 13.04 8.93 5.64
N VAL A 10 12.63 9.18 4.39
CA VAL A 10 12.26 10.51 3.89
C VAL A 10 10.74 10.59 3.75
N PRO A 11 10.02 11.15 4.73
CA PRO A 11 8.55 11.12 4.76
C PRO A 11 7.89 11.65 3.49
N TRP A 12 8.42 12.71 2.91
CA TRP A 12 7.89 13.35 1.69
C TRP A 12 7.93 12.45 0.43
N LEU A 13 8.76 11.41 0.44
CA LEU A 13 8.85 10.43 -0.66
C LEU A 13 7.97 9.21 -0.42
N GLY A 14 7.50 9.00 0.81
CA GLY A 14 6.71 7.83 1.18
C GLY A 14 5.26 8.12 1.57
N MET A 15 4.97 9.37 1.95
CA MET A 15 3.67 9.80 2.45
C MET A 15 3.30 11.17 1.90
N LEU A 16 2.05 11.32 1.49
CA LEU A 16 1.46 12.63 1.17
C LEU A 16 0.76 13.16 2.41
N PRO A 17 1.24 14.29 2.99
CA PRO A 17 0.60 14.87 4.16
C PRO A 17 -0.71 15.54 3.74
N LEU A 18 -1.83 14.92 4.07
CA LEU A 18 -3.18 15.44 3.81
C LEU A 18 -3.76 16.21 5.01
N GLY A 19 -2.93 16.46 6.03
CA GLY A 19 -3.32 17.12 7.26
C GLY A 19 -3.87 18.54 7.10
N ALA A 20 -3.59 19.18 5.96
CA ALA A 20 -4.20 20.46 5.61
C ALA A 20 -5.71 20.36 5.31
N PHE A 21 -6.19 19.18 4.92
CA PHE A 21 -7.59 18.91 4.60
C PHE A 21 -8.31 18.20 5.76
N VAL A 22 -7.65 17.21 6.35
CA VAL A 22 -8.19 16.43 7.48
C VAL A 22 -7.08 16.18 8.49
N VAL A 23 -7.28 16.60 9.73
CA VAL A 23 -6.30 16.44 10.82
C VAL A 23 -5.91 14.96 10.99
N GLY A 24 -4.61 14.69 10.91
CA GLY A 24 -4.07 13.35 11.04
C GLY A 24 -4.14 12.49 9.77
N ALA A 25 -4.65 13.03 8.65
CA ALA A 25 -4.69 12.32 7.38
C ALA A 25 -3.32 12.30 6.71
N SER A 26 -2.88 11.13 6.27
CA SER A 26 -1.69 10.95 5.41
C SER A 26 -1.88 9.74 4.51
N ALA A 27 -1.74 9.95 3.20
CA ALA A 27 -1.80 8.87 2.23
C ALA A 27 -0.40 8.26 2.03
N THR A 28 -0.30 6.93 2.01
CA THR A 28 0.98 6.27 1.76
C THR A 28 1.18 5.99 0.27
N ILE A 29 2.34 6.34 -0.26
CA ILE A 29 2.75 6.09 -1.65
C ILE A 29 3.52 4.76 -1.76
N ILE A 30 4.12 4.29 -0.67
CA ILE A 30 5.00 3.10 -0.66
C ILE A 30 4.28 1.86 -1.19
N GLN A 31 2.98 1.73 -0.97
CA GLN A 31 2.18 0.63 -1.50
C GLN A 31 2.20 0.56 -3.04
N PHE A 32 2.31 1.69 -3.72
CA PHE A 32 2.38 1.74 -5.18
C PHE A 32 3.75 1.31 -5.69
N THR A 33 4.83 1.66 -4.96
CA THR A 33 6.16 1.10 -5.21
C THR A 33 6.17 -0.43 -5.09
N VAL A 34 5.46 -0.99 -4.09
CA VAL A 34 5.28 -2.44 -3.94
C VAL A 34 4.48 -3.02 -5.11
N ALA A 35 3.39 -2.37 -5.51
CA ALA A 35 2.58 -2.79 -6.65
C ALA A 35 3.38 -2.77 -7.97
N ILE A 36 4.14 -1.71 -8.24
CA ILE A 36 5.02 -1.60 -9.40
C ILE A 36 6.07 -2.72 -9.38
N ALA A 37 6.72 -2.95 -8.24
CA ALA A 37 7.67 -4.05 -8.10
C ALA A 37 7.03 -5.41 -8.36
N ALA A 38 5.79 -5.65 -7.91
CA ALA A 38 5.03 -6.87 -8.15
C ALA A 38 4.70 -7.07 -9.64
N ILE A 39 4.40 -5.99 -10.36
CA ILE A 39 4.13 -6.01 -11.80
C ILE A 39 5.40 -6.36 -12.59
N ILE A 40 6.55 -5.77 -12.23
CA ILE A 40 7.81 -5.93 -12.98
C ILE A 40 8.52 -7.24 -12.61
N LEU A 41 8.62 -7.56 -11.31
CA LEU A 41 9.41 -8.66 -10.78
C LEU A 41 8.59 -9.93 -10.51
N GLY A 42 7.25 -9.80 -10.49
CA GLY A 42 6.32 -10.87 -10.20
C GLY A 42 5.86 -10.93 -8.74
N PRO A 43 4.81 -11.77 -8.48
CA PRO A 43 4.08 -11.76 -7.21
C PRO A 43 4.94 -12.15 -5.99
N LYS A 44 5.88 -13.07 -6.14
CA LYS A 44 6.75 -13.51 -5.03
C LYS A 44 7.65 -12.37 -4.54
N TYR A 45 8.27 -11.64 -5.48
CA TYR A 45 9.11 -10.49 -5.15
C TYR A 45 8.28 -9.32 -4.63
N GLY A 46 7.10 -9.08 -5.21
CA GLY A 46 6.16 -8.09 -4.70
C GLY A 46 5.75 -8.37 -3.25
N ALA A 47 5.39 -9.61 -2.93
CA ALA A 47 5.07 -10.04 -1.57
C ALA A 47 6.25 -9.85 -0.60
N PHE A 48 7.47 -10.21 -1.03
CA PHE A 48 8.67 -10.04 -0.21
C PHE A 48 8.95 -8.55 0.08
N ILE A 49 8.86 -7.68 -0.94
CA ILE A 49 9.06 -6.22 -0.78
C ILE A 49 7.95 -5.62 0.09
N GLY A 50 6.70 -6.05 -0.10
CA GLY A 50 5.57 -5.63 0.74
C GLY A 50 5.72 -6.08 2.20
N GLY A 51 6.12 -7.33 2.43
CA GLY A 51 6.43 -7.85 3.76
C GLY A 51 7.57 -7.08 4.43
N PHE A 52 8.64 -6.77 3.69
CA PHE A 52 9.74 -5.94 4.16
C PHE A 52 9.27 -4.54 4.58
N TRP A 53 8.46 -3.88 3.75
CA TRP A 53 7.83 -2.61 4.13
C TRP A 53 6.96 -2.75 5.39
N GLY A 54 6.22 -3.85 5.50
CA GLY A 54 5.40 -4.14 6.68
C GLY A 54 6.23 -4.25 7.96
N VAL A 55 7.36 -4.95 7.92
CA VAL A 55 8.30 -5.06 9.05
C VAL A 55 8.87 -3.69 9.43
N LEU A 56 9.28 -2.89 8.46
CA LEU A 56 9.76 -1.52 8.72
C LEU A 56 8.65 -0.64 9.33
N SER A 57 7.41 -0.77 8.86
CA SER A 57 6.26 -0.04 9.41
C SER A 57 5.98 -0.45 10.87
N PHE A 58 6.10 -1.73 11.19
CA PHE A 58 5.97 -2.25 12.55
C PHE A 58 7.07 -1.70 13.48
N ILE A 59 8.33 -1.76 13.05
CA ILE A 59 9.46 -1.21 13.83
C ILE A 59 9.28 0.29 14.05
N ASN A 60 8.92 1.04 13.00
CA ASN A 60 8.67 2.47 13.10
C ASN A 60 7.52 2.80 14.06
N ALA A 61 6.46 2.00 14.07
CA ALA A 61 5.33 2.16 14.97
C ALA A 61 5.68 1.93 16.44
N LEU A 62 6.64 1.06 16.72
CA LEU A 62 7.14 0.82 18.07
C LEU A 62 8.09 1.93 18.54
N THR A 63 8.89 2.49 17.64
CA THR A 63 9.90 3.51 17.98
C THR A 63 9.34 4.92 17.99
N HIS A 64 8.31 5.19 17.19
CA HIS A 64 7.69 6.52 17.03
C HIS A 64 6.16 6.46 17.16
N PRO A 65 5.62 6.12 18.33
CA PRO A 65 4.17 6.02 18.53
C PRO A 65 3.55 7.42 18.70
N GLY A 66 3.31 8.15 17.61
CA GLY A 66 2.81 9.54 17.67
C GLY A 66 1.50 9.78 16.92
N THR A 67 1.04 8.80 16.12
CA THR A 67 -0.17 8.94 15.30
C THR A 67 -1.12 7.77 15.50
N ILE A 68 -2.40 7.94 15.15
CA ILE A 68 -3.39 6.85 15.15
C ILE A 68 -2.90 5.70 14.25
N GLY A 69 -2.33 6.01 13.11
CA GLY A 69 -1.74 5.01 12.21
C GLY A 69 -0.61 4.22 12.86
N SER A 70 0.30 4.89 13.60
CA SER A 70 1.38 4.18 14.31
C SER A 70 0.85 3.26 15.40
N LEU A 71 -0.21 3.65 16.11
CA LEU A 71 -0.84 2.78 17.11
C LEU A 71 -1.43 1.50 16.47
N MET A 72 -2.10 1.63 15.32
CA MET A 72 -2.64 0.48 14.58
C MET A 72 -1.53 -0.49 14.13
N PHE A 73 -0.38 0.02 13.73
CA PHE A 73 0.76 -0.77 13.22
C PHE A 73 1.65 -1.37 14.30
N GLN A 74 1.40 -1.12 15.59
CA GLN A 74 2.01 -1.86 16.69
C GLN A 74 1.52 -3.33 16.76
N ASN A 75 0.44 -3.67 16.06
CA ASN A 75 0.08 -5.06 15.81
C ASN A 75 0.82 -5.56 14.55
N PRO A 76 1.71 -6.57 14.64
CA PRO A 76 2.48 -7.06 13.51
C PRO A 76 1.61 -7.61 12.37
N LEU A 77 0.46 -8.20 12.68
CA LEU A 77 -0.48 -8.66 11.66
C LEU A 77 -1.03 -7.49 10.84
N THR A 78 -1.44 -6.42 11.50
CA THR A 78 -1.94 -5.21 10.84
C THR A 78 -0.84 -4.51 10.03
N ALA A 79 0.40 -4.53 10.53
CA ALA A 79 1.52 -3.89 9.84
C ALA A 79 2.03 -4.69 8.64
N ILE A 80 2.06 -6.03 8.69
CA ILE A 80 2.77 -6.86 7.71
C ILE A 80 1.82 -7.45 6.67
N VAL A 81 0.70 -8.04 7.12
CA VAL A 81 -0.17 -8.84 6.24
C VAL A 81 -0.77 -8.03 5.07
N PRO A 82 -1.34 -6.83 5.27
CA PRO A 82 -1.90 -6.07 4.15
C PRO A 82 -0.85 -5.72 3.09
N ARG A 83 0.37 -5.34 3.51
CA ARG A 83 1.49 -4.98 2.63
C ARG A 83 1.98 -6.15 1.81
N LEU A 84 2.11 -7.31 2.44
CA LEU A 84 2.44 -8.57 1.76
C LEU A 84 1.37 -8.92 0.73
N LEU A 85 0.08 -8.80 1.10
CA LEU A 85 -1.04 -9.09 0.20
C LEU A 85 -1.10 -8.13 -0.99
N VAL A 86 -0.78 -6.85 -0.82
CA VAL A 86 -0.66 -5.91 -1.94
C VAL A 86 0.31 -6.45 -2.99
N GLY A 87 1.53 -6.79 -2.61
CA GLY A 87 2.53 -7.30 -3.54
C GLY A 87 2.13 -8.63 -4.18
N LEU A 88 1.57 -9.54 -3.38
CA LEU A 88 1.16 -10.86 -3.84
C LEU A 88 0.01 -10.78 -4.84
N LEU A 89 -1.10 -10.14 -4.44
CA LEU A 89 -2.34 -10.13 -5.22
C LEU A 89 -2.22 -9.26 -6.47
N VAL A 90 -1.59 -8.09 -6.39
CA VAL A 90 -1.35 -7.24 -7.57
C VAL A 90 -0.49 -7.98 -8.60
N GLY A 91 0.57 -8.66 -8.16
CA GLY A 91 1.40 -9.45 -9.07
C GLY A 91 0.65 -10.63 -9.72
N TYR A 92 -0.20 -11.32 -8.96
CA TYR A 92 -1.06 -12.37 -9.52
C TYR A 92 -2.08 -11.83 -10.52
N LEU A 93 -2.77 -10.74 -10.17
CA LEU A 93 -3.74 -10.10 -11.06
C LEU A 93 -3.08 -9.61 -12.35
N PHE A 94 -1.89 -9.01 -12.25
CA PHE A 94 -1.14 -8.61 -13.44
C PHE A 94 -0.82 -9.82 -14.34
N ASN A 95 -0.30 -10.91 -13.78
CA ASN A 95 0.01 -12.11 -14.54
C ASN A 95 -1.22 -12.72 -15.20
N ALA A 96 -2.35 -12.77 -14.50
CA ALA A 96 -3.58 -13.37 -15.00
C ALA A 96 -4.26 -12.53 -16.09
N LEU A 97 -4.27 -11.19 -15.94
CA LEU A 97 -5.10 -10.33 -16.78
C LEU A 97 -4.32 -9.58 -17.85
N PHE A 98 -3.05 -9.25 -17.60
CA PHE A 98 -2.33 -8.26 -18.41
C PHE A 98 -1.01 -8.76 -19.00
N ARG A 99 -0.41 -9.84 -18.51
CA ARG A 99 0.93 -10.30 -18.93
C ARG A 99 1.06 -10.41 -20.45
N ASN A 100 0.08 -11.01 -21.11
CA ASN A 100 0.12 -11.30 -22.55
C ASN A 100 -0.46 -10.19 -23.45
N ARG A 101 -0.75 -9.02 -22.91
CA ARG A 101 -1.29 -7.89 -23.68
C ARG A 101 -0.19 -6.91 -24.09
N ARG A 102 -0.36 -6.16 -25.18
CA ARG A 102 0.57 -5.10 -25.59
C ARG A 102 0.59 -3.98 -24.54
N VAL A 103 1.75 -3.37 -24.30
CA VAL A 103 1.92 -2.37 -23.22
C VAL A 103 1.01 -1.16 -23.42
N GLY A 104 0.85 -0.64 -24.63
CA GLY A 104 0.00 0.53 -24.89
C GLY A 104 -1.48 0.33 -24.49
N THR A 105 -1.99 -0.91 -24.55
CA THR A 105 -3.36 -1.23 -24.10
C THR A 105 -3.47 -1.54 -22.61
N LYS A 106 -2.32 -1.67 -21.92
CA LYS A 106 -2.28 -2.05 -20.49
C LYS A 106 -2.38 -0.84 -19.55
N VAL A 107 -2.01 0.37 -19.98
CA VAL A 107 -1.84 1.52 -19.08
C VAL A 107 -3.04 1.74 -18.17
N PHE A 108 -4.25 1.72 -18.74
CA PHE A 108 -5.48 1.81 -17.95
C PHE A 108 -5.62 0.66 -16.95
N GLY A 109 -5.34 -0.59 -17.38
CA GLY A 109 -5.36 -1.76 -16.52
C GLY A 109 -4.31 -1.72 -15.41
N LEU A 110 -3.12 -1.17 -15.67
CA LEU A 110 -2.10 -0.92 -14.66
C LEU A 110 -2.56 0.10 -13.62
N GLY A 111 -3.24 1.16 -14.07
CA GLY A 111 -3.91 2.10 -13.18
C GLY A 111 -4.93 1.43 -12.27
N LEU A 112 -5.79 0.55 -12.82
CA LEU A 112 -6.72 -0.22 -12.02
C LEU A 112 -6.01 -1.10 -10.97
N LEU A 113 -4.87 -1.69 -11.30
CA LEU A 113 -4.06 -2.44 -10.32
C LEU A 113 -3.52 -1.55 -9.21
N GLY A 114 -3.18 -0.30 -9.50
CA GLY A 114 -2.81 0.69 -8.49
C GLY A 114 -3.98 1.02 -7.54
N ALA A 115 -5.18 1.22 -8.08
CA ALA A 115 -6.39 1.40 -7.28
C ALA A 115 -6.69 0.16 -6.41
N VAL A 116 -6.55 -1.04 -6.97
CA VAL A 116 -6.70 -2.31 -6.25
C VAL A 116 -5.66 -2.43 -5.13
N ALA A 117 -4.42 -2.00 -5.35
CA ALA A 117 -3.39 -1.99 -4.30
C ALA A 117 -3.81 -1.15 -3.10
N ALA A 118 -4.36 0.06 -3.34
CA ALA A 118 -4.90 0.93 -2.29
C ALA A 118 -6.05 0.25 -1.53
N ILE A 119 -7.01 -0.35 -2.26
CA ILE A 119 -8.16 -1.04 -1.65
C ILE A 119 -7.69 -2.21 -0.77
N ILE A 120 -6.77 -3.06 -1.27
CA ILE A 120 -6.24 -4.20 -0.50
C ILE A 120 -5.56 -3.72 0.78
N ASN A 121 -4.69 -2.71 0.68
CA ASN A 121 -3.97 -2.20 1.84
C ASN A 121 -4.93 -1.61 2.87
N THR A 122 -5.80 -0.71 2.45
CA THR A 122 -6.73 -0.01 3.34
C THR A 122 -7.73 -0.97 4.00
N THR A 123 -8.36 -1.85 3.21
CA THR A 123 -9.31 -2.85 3.73
C THR A 123 -8.61 -3.80 4.69
N GLY A 124 -7.42 -4.28 4.35
CA GLY A 124 -6.63 -5.17 5.20
C GLY A 124 -6.27 -4.51 6.54
N VAL A 125 -5.85 -3.25 6.53
CA VAL A 125 -5.54 -2.50 7.75
C VAL A 125 -6.80 -2.32 8.61
N VAL A 126 -7.92 -1.89 8.03
CA VAL A 126 -9.19 -1.70 8.78
C VAL A 126 -9.67 -3.02 9.40
N LEU A 127 -9.70 -4.09 8.62
CA LEU A 127 -10.17 -5.40 9.11
C LEU A 127 -9.27 -5.95 10.22
N LEU A 128 -7.94 -5.96 10.01
CA LEU A 128 -7.02 -6.50 11.02
C LEU A 128 -6.91 -5.62 12.26
N THR A 129 -7.06 -4.30 12.13
CA THR A 129 -7.19 -3.41 13.29
C THR A 129 -8.46 -3.73 14.06
N THR A 130 -9.60 -3.86 13.39
CA THR A 130 -10.88 -4.20 14.02
C THR A 130 -10.79 -5.55 14.76
N VAL A 131 -10.23 -6.59 14.12
CA VAL A 131 -10.00 -7.89 14.74
C VAL A 131 -9.04 -7.78 15.93
N GLY A 132 -7.95 -7.03 15.81
CA GLY A 132 -7.01 -6.79 16.91
C GLY A 132 -7.68 -6.19 18.13
N PHE A 133 -8.56 -5.20 17.95
CA PHE A 133 -9.28 -4.57 19.05
C PHE A 133 -10.38 -5.46 19.65
N THR A 134 -11.17 -6.15 18.82
CA THR A 134 -12.32 -6.92 19.27
C THR A 134 -11.95 -8.29 19.82
N VAL A 135 -10.93 -8.94 19.24
CA VAL A 135 -10.54 -10.32 19.59
C VAL A 135 -9.31 -10.35 20.51
N MET A 136 -8.33 -9.50 20.25
CA MET A 136 -7.07 -9.48 21.02
C MET A 136 -7.09 -8.48 22.17
N HIS A 137 -8.18 -7.73 22.34
CA HIS A 137 -8.37 -6.72 23.40
C HIS A 137 -7.21 -5.71 23.52
N THR A 138 -6.58 -5.35 22.40
CA THR A 138 -5.51 -4.36 22.35
C THR A 138 -6.11 -2.95 22.43
N ASN A 139 -6.19 -2.39 23.62
CA ASN A 139 -6.70 -1.03 23.84
C ASN A 139 -5.54 -0.03 23.81
N PHE A 140 -5.67 1.01 23.00
CA PHE A 140 -4.74 2.13 22.98
C PHE A 140 -5.45 3.43 23.34
N THR A 141 -4.76 4.30 24.08
CA THR A 141 -5.29 5.60 24.46
C THR A 141 -5.63 6.43 23.20
N GLY A 142 -6.85 6.92 23.13
CA GLY A 142 -7.31 7.73 21.98
C GLY A 142 -8.08 6.95 20.91
N ILE A 143 -8.25 5.63 21.07
CA ILE A 143 -9.08 4.82 20.18
C ILE A 143 -10.36 4.41 20.93
N PRO A 144 -11.57 4.58 20.33
CA PRO A 144 -12.82 4.20 20.96
C PRO A 144 -12.88 2.70 21.23
N THR A 145 -13.35 2.31 22.43
CA THR A 145 -13.55 0.91 22.80
C THR A 145 -14.84 0.31 22.20
N HIS A 146 -15.77 1.17 21.76
CA HIS A 146 -17.02 0.79 21.14
C HIS A 146 -17.18 1.46 19.77
N GLY A 147 -17.76 0.76 18.80
CA GLY A 147 -18.00 1.29 17.46
C GLY A 147 -16.71 1.56 16.66
N ILE A 148 -15.66 0.76 16.89
CA ILE A 148 -14.35 0.95 16.27
C ILE A 148 -14.41 0.91 14.73
N LEU A 149 -15.22 0.04 14.14
CA LEU A 149 -15.32 -0.08 12.70
C LEU A 149 -15.88 1.18 12.02
N PRO A 150 -17.04 1.75 12.43
CA PRO A 150 -17.52 3.03 11.90
C PRO A 150 -16.53 4.16 12.09
N TRP A 151 -15.83 4.21 13.22
CA TRP A 151 -14.81 5.22 13.51
C TRP A 151 -13.60 5.10 12.58
N LEU A 152 -13.06 3.87 12.39
CA LEU A 152 -11.97 3.60 11.46
C LEU A 152 -12.37 3.95 10.02
N VAL A 153 -13.55 3.52 9.58
CA VAL A 153 -14.06 3.84 8.25
C VAL A 153 -14.13 5.35 8.04
N GLY A 154 -14.60 6.11 9.03
CA GLY A 154 -14.66 7.57 8.95
C GLY A 154 -13.29 8.22 8.76
N ILE A 155 -12.28 7.82 9.54
CA ILE A 155 -10.92 8.36 9.45
C ILE A 155 -10.22 7.93 8.16
N VAL A 156 -10.39 6.68 7.76
CA VAL A 156 -9.63 6.08 6.66
C VAL A 156 -10.25 6.38 5.30
N SER A 157 -11.56 6.68 5.22
CA SER A 157 -12.27 6.88 3.94
C SER A 157 -11.66 7.99 3.09
N PHE A 158 -11.28 9.11 3.70
CA PHE A 158 -10.68 10.23 2.98
C PHE A 158 -9.32 9.83 2.38
N ASN A 159 -8.47 9.18 3.18
CA ASN A 159 -7.17 8.66 2.71
C ASN A 159 -7.36 7.63 1.60
N ALA A 160 -8.35 6.73 1.74
CA ALA A 160 -8.63 5.67 0.78
C ALA A 160 -8.99 6.22 -0.60
N ILE A 161 -9.88 7.22 -0.67
CA ILE A 161 -10.27 7.84 -1.94
C ILE A 161 -9.04 8.46 -2.62
N PHE A 162 -8.24 9.19 -1.86
CA PHE A 162 -7.04 9.83 -2.37
C PHE A 162 -6.01 8.81 -2.85
N GLU A 163 -5.77 7.76 -2.07
CA GLU A 163 -4.87 6.66 -2.43
C GLU A 163 -5.31 5.92 -3.69
N ILE A 164 -6.62 5.69 -3.88
CA ILE A 164 -7.16 5.06 -5.09
C ILE A 164 -6.83 5.90 -6.32
N ILE A 165 -7.04 7.22 -6.26
CA ILE A 165 -6.77 8.13 -7.38
C ILE A 165 -5.27 8.20 -7.67
N VAL A 166 -4.45 8.42 -6.65
CA VAL A 166 -2.99 8.49 -6.79
C VAL A 166 -2.43 7.17 -7.30
N GLY A 167 -2.90 6.04 -6.76
CA GLY A 167 -2.47 4.71 -7.18
C GLY A 167 -2.83 4.41 -8.64
N PHE A 168 -4.02 4.83 -9.08
CA PHE A 168 -4.41 4.70 -10.48
C PHE A 168 -3.45 5.46 -11.40
N ILE A 169 -3.11 6.68 -11.06
CA ILE A 169 -2.21 7.52 -11.86
C ILE A 169 -0.77 7.00 -11.79
N GLU A 170 -0.23 6.81 -10.60
CA GLU A 170 1.18 6.46 -10.38
C GLU A 170 1.52 5.10 -10.97
N VAL A 171 0.75 4.06 -10.63
CA VAL A 171 1.03 2.70 -11.13
C VAL A 171 0.78 2.63 -12.63
N GLY A 172 -0.26 3.28 -13.14
CA GLY A 172 -0.54 3.35 -14.57
C GLY A 172 0.61 3.96 -15.36
N LEU A 173 1.12 5.09 -14.92
CA LEU A 173 2.21 5.81 -15.59
C LEU A 173 3.56 5.10 -15.39
N VAL A 174 3.97 4.87 -14.15
CA VAL A 174 5.32 4.39 -13.84
C VAL A 174 5.52 2.95 -14.31
N ALA A 175 4.60 2.03 -13.98
CA ALA A 175 4.70 0.66 -14.47
C ALA A 175 4.56 0.59 -16.00
N GLY A 176 3.71 1.44 -16.60
CA GLY A 176 3.57 1.56 -18.04
C GLY A 176 4.88 1.94 -18.73
N ILE A 177 5.57 2.98 -18.23
CA ILE A 177 6.87 3.44 -18.77
C ILE A 177 7.93 2.34 -18.60
N LEU A 178 8.03 1.72 -17.42
CA LEU A 178 9.02 0.67 -17.16
C LEU A 178 8.82 -0.56 -18.07
N LEU A 179 7.58 -0.99 -18.29
CA LEU A 179 7.27 -2.09 -19.20
C LEU A 179 7.58 -1.72 -20.66
N LEU A 180 7.35 -0.47 -21.09
CA LEU A 180 7.73 0.00 -22.43
C LEU A 180 9.24 0.00 -22.65
N ILE A 181 10.00 0.39 -21.61
CA ILE A 181 11.47 0.36 -21.67
C ILE A 181 11.97 -1.09 -21.78
N ALA A 182 11.41 -1.98 -20.97
CA ALA A 182 11.75 -3.41 -20.99
C ALA A 182 11.44 -4.05 -22.36
N GLU A 183 10.25 -3.78 -22.93
CA GLU A 183 9.85 -4.29 -24.25
C GLU A 183 10.82 -3.79 -25.37
N LYS A 184 11.24 -2.52 -25.31
CA LYS A 184 12.21 -1.97 -26.28
C LYS A 184 13.63 -2.52 -26.09
N ALA A 185 14.01 -2.89 -24.88
CA ALA A 185 15.31 -3.49 -24.61
C ALA A 185 15.38 -4.93 -25.16
N ASP A 186 14.33 -5.73 -25.00
CA ASP A 186 14.23 -7.10 -25.52
C ASP A 186 14.24 -7.16 -27.06
N ILE A 187 13.70 -6.14 -27.76
CA ILE A 187 13.70 -6.11 -29.23
C ILE A 187 15.12 -5.81 -29.78
N LYS A 188 16.03 -5.25 -28.95
CA LYS A 188 17.39 -4.87 -29.37
C LYS A 188 18.46 -5.92 -28.99
N GLY A 189 18.11 -6.95 -28.26
CA GLY A 189 18.96 -8.09 -27.88
C GLY A 189 18.69 -9.29 -28.76
#